data_666d8848133baf76c188e7d40ab15a6a
#
_entry.id   666d8848133baf76c188e7d40ab15a6a
#
_cell.length_a   1.000
_cell.length_b   1.000
_cell.length_c   1.000
_cell.angle_alpha   90.00
_cell.angle_beta   90.00
_cell.angle_gamma   90.00
#
_symmetry.space_group_name_H-M   'P 1'
#
loop_
_entity.id
_entity.type
_entity.pdbx_description
1 polymer ?
#
loop_
_entity_poly.entity_id
_entity_poly.type
_entity_poly.pdbx_seq_one_letter_code
_entity_poly.pdbx_strand_id
1 'polypeptide(L)'
;MKPVAIIVGSNGQDGQLLKKKLKSIGYSIVGITSDTMDITNSKEVSDLIPSAKPKEVYSRAAFHHSSEEDINKDLKLFSKSIDIHVIATVNFLDEITFHSPKSRFFYASSCLVFALSDILQTEDTEIKLKGIYGISKAAITYLSLFSGKGCLKL
;
A
#
# COMPACT_ATOMS: atom_id res chain seq x y z
N MET A 1 9.31 -22.74 -11.18
CA MET A 1 7.95 -22.17 -10.96
C MET A 1 7.95 -20.71 -11.37
N LYS A 2 6.83 -20.19 -11.92
CA LYS A 2 6.70 -18.76 -12.22
C LYS A 2 6.68 -17.96 -10.92
N PRO A 3 7.37 -16.79 -10.85
CA PRO A 3 7.28 -15.94 -9.69
C PRO A 3 5.85 -15.41 -9.50
N VAL A 4 5.41 -15.28 -8.26
CA VAL A 4 4.08 -14.77 -7.94
C VAL A 4 4.18 -13.30 -7.53
N ALA A 5 3.27 -12.46 -8.04
CA ALA A 5 3.08 -11.10 -7.56
C ALA A 5 1.64 -10.92 -7.07
N ILE A 6 1.50 -10.34 -5.89
CA ILE A 6 0.21 -9.89 -5.34
C ILE A 6 0.04 -8.42 -5.69
N ILE A 7 -1.15 -8.05 -6.19
CA ILE A 7 -1.50 -6.67 -6.52
C ILE A 7 -2.77 -6.32 -5.74
N VAL A 8 -2.64 -5.53 -4.69
CA VAL A 8 -3.75 -4.97 -3.92
C VAL A 8 -4.25 -3.71 -4.64
N GLY A 9 -5.55 -3.64 -4.92
CA GLY A 9 -6.13 -2.61 -5.79
C GLY A 9 -5.97 -2.95 -7.28
N SER A 10 -6.05 -4.23 -7.65
CA SER A 10 -5.78 -4.76 -8.99
C SER A 10 -6.74 -4.29 -10.09
N ASN A 11 -7.94 -3.77 -9.74
CA ASN A 11 -8.92 -3.26 -10.69
C ASN A 11 -8.75 -1.75 -10.98
N GLY A 12 -7.97 -1.04 -10.18
CA GLY A 12 -7.64 0.35 -10.44
C GLY A 12 -6.79 0.50 -11.72
N GLN A 13 -6.74 1.71 -12.27
CA GLN A 13 -6.03 2.02 -13.51
C GLN A 13 -4.59 1.48 -13.49
N ASP A 14 -3.81 1.85 -12.50
CA ASP A 14 -2.42 1.43 -12.36
C ASP A 14 -2.30 -0.07 -12.02
N GLY A 15 -3.25 -0.62 -11.26
CA GLY A 15 -3.31 -2.06 -10.95
C GLY A 15 -3.46 -2.89 -12.22
N GLN A 16 -4.30 -2.46 -13.15
CA GLN A 16 -4.49 -3.12 -14.44
C GLN A 16 -3.23 -3.04 -15.33
N LEU A 17 -2.59 -1.86 -15.39
CA LEU A 17 -1.35 -1.68 -16.14
C LEU A 17 -0.22 -2.56 -15.58
N LEU A 18 -0.05 -2.56 -14.26
CA LEU A 18 0.93 -3.38 -13.56
C LEU A 18 0.68 -4.87 -13.79
N LYS A 19 -0.57 -5.31 -13.68
CA LYS A 19 -1.00 -6.69 -13.96
C LYS A 19 -0.61 -7.12 -15.40
N LYS A 20 -0.87 -6.25 -16.39
CA LYS A 20 -0.49 -6.51 -17.79
C LYS A 20 1.03 -6.62 -17.93
N LYS A 21 1.78 -5.68 -17.34
CA LYS A 21 3.25 -5.67 -17.40
C LYS A 21 3.86 -6.91 -16.73
N LEU A 22 3.45 -7.24 -15.52
CA LEU A 22 4.01 -8.39 -14.80
C LEU A 22 3.70 -9.72 -15.50
N LYS A 23 2.49 -9.87 -16.05
CA LYS A 23 2.15 -11.04 -16.86
C LYS A 23 3.06 -11.18 -18.09
N SER A 24 3.37 -10.07 -18.79
CA SER A 24 4.22 -10.09 -19.99
C SER A 24 5.66 -10.51 -19.70
N ILE A 25 6.13 -10.35 -18.47
CA ILE A 25 7.47 -10.78 -18.02
C ILE A 25 7.44 -12.07 -17.20
N GLY A 26 6.34 -12.83 -17.26
CA GLY A 26 6.27 -14.20 -16.78
C GLY A 26 5.78 -14.40 -15.34
N TYR A 27 5.25 -13.38 -14.68
CA TYR A 27 4.67 -13.53 -13.34
C TYR A 27 3.29 -14.19 -13.39
N SER A 28 3.01 -15.00 -12.36
CA SER A 28 1.64 -15.35 -11.96
C SER A 28 1.10 -14.24 -11.06
N ILE A 29 -0.16 -13.82 -11.27
CA ILE A 29 -0.74 -12.66 -10.57
C ILE A 29 -1.87 -13.11 -9.67
N VAL A 30 -1.80 -12.71 -8.41
CA VAL A 30 -2.91 -12.72 -7.45
C VAL A 30 -3.41 -11.27 -7.34
N GLY A 31 -4.56 -10.99 -7.93
CA GLY A 31 -5.18 -9.65 -7.88
C GLY A 31 -6.18 -9.59 -6.75
N ILE A 32 -6.06 -8.58 -5.88
CA ILE A 32 -6.96 -8.32 -4.76
C ILE A 32 -7.75 -7.04 -5.04
N THR A 33 -9.05 -7.11 -4.80
CA THR A 33 -9.99 -6.00 -4.87
C THR A 33 -10.86 -6.00 -3.60
N SER A 34 -11.58 -4.91 -3.32
CA SER A 34 -12.54 -4.84 -2.22
C SER A 34 -13.61 -5.92 -2.26
N ASP A 35 -13.93 -6.42 -3.45
CA ASP A 35 -14.97 -7.44 -3.64
C ASP A 35 -14.45 -8.86 -3.42
N THR A 36 -13.14 -9.05 -3.44
CA THR A 36 -12.52 -10.38 -3.36
C THR A 36 -11.85 -10.67 -2.02
N MET A 37 -11.46 -9.63 -1.26
CA MET A 37 -10.74 -9.80 0.00
C MET A 37 -10.77 -8.51 0.82
N ASP A 38 -11.04 -8.63 2.12
CA ASP A 38 -10.85 -7.55 3.07
C ASP A 38 -9.41 -7.53 3.58
N ILE A 39 -8.61 -6.60 3.06
CA ILE A 39 -7.20 -6.44 3.44
C ILE A 39 -6.99 -5.97 4.88
N THR A 40 -8.03 -5.45 5.54
CA THR A 40 -7.99 -5.06 6.96
C THR A 40 -8.18 -6.25 7.89
N ASN A 41 -8.73 -7.35 7.37
CA ASN A 41 -8.86 -8.61 8.07
C ASN A 41 -7.53 -9.37 8.09
N SER A 42 -6.85 -9.36 9.24
CA SER A 42 -5.55 -10.02 9.41
C SER A 42 -5.57 -11.50 9.07
N LYS A 43 -6.71 -12.20 9.33
CA LYS A 43 -6.82 -13.62 9.02
C LYS A 43 -6.80 -13.90 7.52
N GLU A 44 -7.49 -13.10 6.72
CA GLU A 44 -7.48 -13.27 5.26
C GLU A 44 -6.06 -13.06 4.69
N VAL A 45 -5.31 -12.09 5.24
CA VAL A 45 -3.92 -11.86 4.84
C VAL A 45 -3.01 -13.01 5.29
N SER A 46 -3.23 -13.55 6.51
CA SER A 46 -2.46 -14.68 7.06
C SER A 46 -2.69 -15.99 6.29
N ASP A 47 -3.85 -16.18 5.72
CA ASP A 47 -4.14 -17.35 4.87
C ASP A 47 -3.53 -17.18 3.45
N LEU A 48 -3.47 -15.95 2.96
CA LEU A 48 -2.99 -15.64 1.61
C LEU A 48 -1.46 -15.75 1.46
N ILE A 49 -0.69 -15.11 2.33
CA ILE A 49 0.77 -14.97 2.14
C ILE A 49 1.49 -16.32 2.15
N PRO A 50 1.24 -17.24 3.12
CA PRO A 50 1.88 -18.56 3.11
C PRO A 50 1.50 -19.40 1.89
N SER A 51 0.25 -19.27 1.41
CA SER A 51 -0.25 -20.03 0.26
C SER A 51 0.32 -19.53 -1.07
N ALA A 52 0.38 -18.22 -1.25
CA ALA A 52 0.84 -17.59 -2.48
C ALA A 52 2.38 -17.55 -2.60
N LYS A 53 3.09 -17.46 -1.47
CA LYS A 53 4.56 -17.30 -1.41
C LYS A 53 5.07 -16.27 -2.42
N PRO A 54 4.58 -15.02 -2.34
CA PRO A 54 4.83 -14.02 -3.36
C PRO A 54 6.32 -13.64 -3.41
N LYS A 55 6.82 -13.37 -4.61
CA LYS A 55 8.10 -12.70 -4.80
C LYS A 55 7.97 -11.19 -4.57
N GLU A 56 6.81 -10.63 -4.91
CA GLU A 56 6.53 -9.21 -4.82
C GLU A 56 5.08 -8.96 -4.41
N VAL A 57 4.87 -7.94 -3.57
CA VAL A 57 3.55 -7.46 -3.17
C VAL A 57 3.48 -5.96 -3.47
N TYR A 58 2.47 -5.55 -4.22
CA TYR A 58 2.21 -4.17 -4.61
C TYR A 58 0.94 -3.69 -3.93
N SER A 59 1.09 -2.89 -2.88
CA SER A 59 -0.02 -2.27 -2.17
C SER A 59 -0.40 -0.95 -2.83
N ARG A 60 -1.48 -0.97 -3.60
CA ARG A 60 -2.02 0.18 -4.34
C ARG A 60 -3.44 0.54 -3.90
N ALA A 61 -3.99 -0.18 -2.91
CA ALA A 61 -5.27 0.20 -2.34
C ALA A 61 -5.17 1.59 -1.71
N ALA A 62 -6.17 2.40 -1.97
CA ALA A 62 -6.29 3.71 -1.38
C ALA A 62 -7.76 4.02 -1.12
N PHE A 63 -8.01 4.63 0.03
CA PHE A 63 -9.27 5.26 0.35
C PHE A 63 -9.07 6.77 0.19
N HIS A 64 -9.44 7.28 -0.98
CA HIS A 64 -9.27 8.68 -1.35
C HIS A 64 -10.59 9.41 -1.19
N HIS A 65 -10.54 10.58 -0.56
CA HIS A 65 -11.63 11.54 -0.50
C HIS A 65 -11.31 12.70 -1.42
N SER A 66 -12.34 13.26 -2.07
CA SER A 66 -12.18 14.51 -2.77
C SER A 66 -11.77 15.60 -1.80
N SER A 67 -10.74 16.37 -2.16
CA SER A 67 -10.27 17.50 -1.34
C SER A 67 -11.27 18.66 -1.29
N GLU A 68 -12.35 18.58 -2.04
CA GLU A 68 -13.41 19.59 -2.15
C GLU A 68 -14.52 19.41 -1.09
N GLU A 69 -14.60 18.24 -0.47
CA GLU A 69 -15.52 17.99 0.63
C GLU A 69 -14.91 18.48 1.94
N ASP A 70 -15.67 19.14 2.80
CA ASP A 70 -15.23 19.66 4.12
C ASP A 70 -15.09 18.51 5.15
N ILE A 71 -14.25 17.54 4.79
CA ILE A 71 -14.09 16.22 5.42
C ILE A 71 -13.19 16.28 6.66
N ASN A 72 -12.58 17.43 6.95
CA ASN A 72 -11.56 17.55 8.00
C ASN A 72 -12.06 17.25 9.43
N LYS A 73 -13.35 16.95 9.60
CA LYS A 73 -13.96 16.69 10.91
C LYS A 73 -14.62 15.32 11.04
N ASP A 74 -14.62 14.48 9.99
CA ASP A 74 -15.24 13.17 10.08
C ASP A 74 -14.24 12.10 10.54
N LEU A 75 -14.31 11.79 11.83
CA LEU A 75 -13.48 10.76 12.46
C LEU A 75 -13.68 9.36 11.86
N LYS A 76 -14.85 9.06 11.28
CA LYS A 76 -15.10 7.77 10.61
C LYS A 76 -14.29 7.64 9.33
N LEU A 77 -14.15 8.73 8.60
CA LEU A 77 -13.30 8.77 7.40
C LEU A 77 -11.83 8.61 7.76
N PHE A 78 -11.41 9.22 8.87
CA PHE A 78 -10.06 9.03 9.39
C PHE A 78 -9.80 7.57 9.75
N SER A 79 -10.69 6.94 10.54
CA SER A 79 -10.56 5.52 10.89
C SER A 79 -10.45 4.64 9.66
N LYS A 80 -11.34 4.80 8.68
CA LYS A 80 -11.30 4.03 7.43
C LYS A 80 -10.01 4.24 6.63
N SER A 81 -9.49 5.46 6.63
CA SER A 81 -8.20 5.79 6.00
C SER A 81 -7.04 5.06 6.70
N ILE A 82 -7.04 5.04 8.02
CA ILE A 82 -6.05 4.30 8.83
C ILE A 82 -6.17 2.80 8.59
N ASP A 83 -7.37 2.25 8.60
CA ASP A 83 -7.58 0.81 8.38
C ASP A 83 -7.01 0.36 7.03
N ILE A 84 -7.32 1.09 5.95
CA ILE A 84 -6.90 0.71 4.60
C ILE A 84 -5.42 1.03 4.33
N HIS A 85 -4.92 2.17 4.80
CA HIS A 85 -3.54 2.56 4.49
C HIS A 85 -2.54 1.98 5.47
N VAL A 86 -2.86 1.96 6.77
CA VAL A 86 -1.91 1.56 7.82
C VAL A 86 -2.12 0.10 8.23
N ILE A 87 -3.30 -0.23 8.77
CA ILE A 87 -3.55 -1.56 9.34
C ILE A 87 -3.38 -2.65 8.28
N ALA A 88 -3.99 -2.46 7.09
CA ALA A 88 -3.82 -3.42 6.00
C ALA A 88 -2.34 -3.59 5.61
N THR A 89 -1.56 -2.49 5.55
CA THR A 89 -0.13 -2.57 5.23
C THR A 89 0.65 -3.31 6.31
N VAL A 90 0.35 -3.07 7.60
CA VAL A 90 0.97 -3.78 8.72
C VAL A 90 0.66 -5.28 8.64
N ASN A 91 -0.59 -5.68 8.36
CA ASN A 91 -0.96 -7.08 8.18
C ASN A 91 -0.10 -7.76 7.11
N PHE A 92 0.08 -7.13 5.94
CA PHE A 92 0.94 -7.69 4.89
C PHE A 92 2.41 -7.76 5.29
N LEU A 93 2.96 -6.72 5.93
CA LEU A 93 4.36 -6.68 6.33
C LEU A 93 4.67 -7.72 7.41
N ASP A 94 3.76 -7.93 8.35
CA ASP A 94 3.89 -8.93 9.39
C ASP A 94 3.96 -10.34 8.79
N GLU A 95 2.98 -10.71 7.98
CA GLU A 95 2.92 -12.01 7.33
C GLU A 95 4.10 -12.25 6.35
N ILE A 96 4.52 -11.24 5.61
CA ILE A 96 5.71 -11.32 4.75
C ILE A 96 6.95 -11.59 5.59
N THR A 97 7.08 -10.94 6.74
CA THR A 97 8.24 -11.10 7.61
C THR A 97 8.40 -12.55 8.07
N PHE A 98 7.32 -13.21 8.45
CA PHE A 98 7.35 -14.57 8.97
C PHE A 98 7.32 -15.65 7.87
N HIS A 99 6.53 -15.45 6.83
CA HIS A 99 6.21 -16.52 5.86
C HIS A 99 6.87 -16.35 4.49
N SER A 100 7.31 -15.14 4.15
CA SER A 100 7.95 -14.83 2.86
C SER A 100 9.03 -13.75 2.98
N PRO A 101 10.05 -13.93 3.83
CA PRO A 101 11.01 -12.86 4.20
C PRO A 101 11.87 -12.35 3.04
N LYS A 102 11.85 -13.04 1.89
CA LYS A 102 12.52 -12.61 0.66
C LYS A 102 11.61 -11.83 -0.29
N SER A 103 10.34 -11.68 0.05
CA SER A 103 9.39 -10.89 -0.74
C SER A 103 9.73 -9.40 -0.68
N ARG A 104 9.58 -8.73 -1.81
CA ARG A 104 9.66 -7.27 -1.88
C ARG A 104 8.26 -6.70 -1.73
N PHE A 105 8.12 -5.71 -0.87
CA PHE A 105 6.87 -5.00 -0.67
C PHE A 105 7.00 -3.58 -1.23
N PHE A 106 6.09 -3.21 -2.12
CA PHE A 106 5.95 -1.87 -2.66
C PHE A 106 4.67 -1.24 -2.11
N TYR A 107 4.79 -0.04 -1.57
CA TYR A 107 3.66 0.76 -1.09
C TYR A 107 3.52 2.03 -1.93
N ALA A 108 2.36 2.24 -2.54
CA ALA A 108 2.06 3.47 -3.25
C ALA A 108 1.75 4.59 -2.25
N SER A 109 2.71 5.47 -2.02
CA SER A 109 2.55 6.67 -1.21
C SER A 109 1.78 7.77 -1.98
N SER A 110 2.02 9.04 -1.70
CA SER A 110 1.37 10.17 -2.35
C SER A 110 2.25 11.43 -2.26
N CYS A 111 2.17 12.29 -3.25
CA CYS A 111 2.76 13.63 -3.17
C CYS A 111 2.15 14.50 -2.05
N LEU A 112 0.95 14.15 -1.55
CA LEU A 112 0.28 14.86 -0.45
C LEU A 112 0.96 14.63 0.93
N VAL A 113 1.98 13.79 1.00
CA VAL A 113 2.80 13.64 2.21
C VAL A 113 3.85 14.75 2.34
N PHE A 114 4.17 15.46 1.26
CA PHE A 114 5.17 16.51 1.24
C PHE A 114 4.59 17.90 1.52
N ALA A 115 5.45 18.81 1.98
CA ALA A 115 5.11 20.21 2.07
C ALA A 115 4.69 20.77 0.69
N LEU A 116 3.71 21.68 0.69
CA LEU A 116 3.43 22.47 -0.50
C LEU A 116 4.66 23.32 -0.84
N SER A 117 5.07 23.27 -2.09
CA SER A 117 6.27 23.96 -2.58
C SER A 117 6.06 24.42 -4.01
N ASP A 118 6.59 25.60 -4.34
CA ASP A 118 6.64 26.12 -5.70
C ASP A 118 7.78 25.50 -6.52
N ILE A 119 8.66 24.71 -5.87
CA ILE A 119 9.73 23.97 -6.50
C ILE A 119 9.37 22.49 -6.62
N LEU A 120 10.05 21.79 -7.52
CA LEU A 120 9.85 20.36 -7.75
C LEU A 120 10.11 19.57 -6.47
N GLN A 121 9.15 18.71 -6.10
CA GLN A 121 9.30 17.80 -4.96
C GLN A 121 10.25 16.66 -5.31
N THR A 122 11.10 16.28 -4.37
CA THR A 122 12.03 15.15 -4.45
C THR A 122 11.90 14.29 -3.19
N GLU A 123 12.64 13.20 -3.13
CA GLU A 123 12.70 12.32 -1.96
C GLU A 123 13.23 13.02 -0.70
N ASP A 124 13.98 14.11 -0.85
CA ASP A 124 14.52 14.92 0.24
C ASP A 124 13.56 16.06 0.67
N THR A 125 12.42 16.19 -0.01
CA THR A 125 11.41 17.21 0.35
C THR A 125 10.85 16.93 1.73
N GLU A 126 10.72 17.97 2.54
CA GLU A 126 10.19 17.88 3.90
C GLU A 126 8.79 17.24 3.89
N ILE A 127 8.59 16.23 4.77
CA ILE A 127 7.27 15.64 5.01
C ILE A 127 6.45 16.62 5.86
N LYS A 128 5.37 17.14 5.28
CA LYS A 128 4.46 18.06 5.96
C LYS A 128 3.01 17.61 5.76
N LEU A 129 2.47 17.00 6.79
CA LEU A 129 1.18 16.34 6.74
C LEU A 129 0.05 17.33 6.55
N LYS A 130 -0.76 17.12 5.53
CA LYS A 130 -1.97 17.89 5.27
C LYS A 130 -3.15 16.96 5.00
N GLY A 131 -4.20 17.10 5.80
CA GLY A 131 -5.43 16.33 5.66
C GLY A 131 -5.27 14.84 6.04
N ILE A 132 -6.40 14.18 6.19
CA ILE A 132 -6.51 12.77 6.63
C ILE A 132 -5.71 11.83 5.73
N TYR A 133 -5.81 12.03 4.42
CA TYR A 133 -5.14 11.19 3.43
C TYR A 133 -3.60 11.29 3.54
N GLY A 134 -3.06 12.50 3.58
CA GLY A 134 -1.62 12.72 3.74
C GLY A 134 -1.08 12.12 5.03
N ILE A 135 -1.80 12.28 6.15
CA ILE A 135 -1.44 11.72 7.46
C ILE A 135 -1.37 10.19 7.39
N SER A 136 -2.42 9.55 6.89
CA SER A 136 -2.48 8.08 6.84
C SER A 136 -1.45 7.48 5.87
N LYS A 137 -1.15 8.15 4.76
CA LYS A 137 -0.11 7.74 3.82
C LYS A 137 1.29 7.90 4.39
N ALA A 138 1.57 9.01 5.08
CA ALA A 138 2.86 9.27 5.69
C ALA A 138 3.16 8.33 6.88
N ALA A 139 2.14 7.86 7.60
CA ALA A 139 2.33 6.92 8.71
C ALA A 139 3.12 5.67 8.26
N ILE A 140 2.86 5.14 7.07
CA ILE A 140 3.61 4.00 6.53
C ILE A 140 5.04 4.37 6.17
N THR A 141 5.28 5.57 5.65
CA THR A 141 6.65 6.06 5.38
C THR A 141 7.50 6.04 6.66
N TYR A 142 6.95 6.54 7.77
CA TYR A 142 7.65 6.50 9.06
C TYR A 142 7.83 5.08 9.60
N LEU A 143 6.82 4.21 9.48
CA LEU A 143 6.93 2.81 9.89
C LEU A 143 8.05 2.08 9.12
N SER A 144 8.23 2.37 7.84
CA SER A 144 9.31 1.77 7.04
C SER A 144 10.70 2.17 7.52
N LEU A 145 10.87 3.43 7.90
CA LEU A 145 12.13 3.94 8.46
C LEU A 145 12.43 3.29 9.81
N PHE A 146 11.39 3.06 10.63
CA PHE A 146 11.53 2.48 11.96
C PHE A 146 11.85 0.97 11.93
N SER A 147 11.29 0.23 10.97
CA SER A 147 11.47 -1.22 10.88
C SER A 147 12.87 -1.67 10.45
N GLY A 148 13.74 -0.76 10.01
CA GLY A 148 15.11 -1.06 9.55
C GLY A 148 15.21 -2.06 8.39
N LYS A 149 14.07 -2.52 7.88
CA LYS A 149 14.00 -3.51 6.80
C LYS A 149 13.85 -2.76 5.48
N GLY A 150 14.92 -2.72 4.70
CA GLY A 150 14.94 -2.17 3.34
C GLY A 150 14.00 -2.86 2.34
N CYS A 151 12.90 -3.44 2.82
CA CYS A 151 11.87 -4.10 2.02
C CYS A 151 10.79 -3.14 1.50
N LEU A 152 10.65 -1.95 2.09
CA LEU A 152 9.68 -0.97 1.64
C LEU A 152 10.35 -0.04 0.62
N LYS A 153 9.89 -0.11 -0.63
CA LYS A 153 10.18 0.92 -1.64
C LYS A 153 8.94 1.79 -1.75
N LEU A 154 9.11 3.06 -1.45
CA LEU A 154 8.11 4.11 -1.65
C LEU A 154 7.96 4.43 -3.12
#